data_8fa6b8d4758374b5f276d54601f6268e
#
_entry.id   8fa6b8d4758374b5f276d54601f6268e
#
_cell.length_a   1.000
_cell.length_b   1.000
_cell.length_c   1.000
_cell.angle_alpha   90.00
_cell.angle_beta   90.00
_cell.angle_gamma   90.00
#
_symmetry.space_group_name_H-M   'P 1'
#
loop_
_entity.id
_entity.type
_entity.pdbx_description
1 polymer ?
#
loop_
_entity_poly.entity_id
_entity_poly.type
_entity_poly.pdbx_seq_one_letter_code
_entity_poly.pdbx_strand_id
1 'polypeptide(L)'
;MGQGLNSAFRTPNFAFSGRVVCQRLEVVGLGGEEAVTPVHQSVIPACRKISSHGCASLLFSELSIAEALSHKTDFQNGFFLPFRVRVCYTDREKKKGGIEMPKSPNQKLKLLVLLRFLERQSDEKHPVTLAQMLEELARWDISAERKSLYDDLETLRSFGADVVTLRGKTPGYYLGARDFELPELKLLVDSIQSSKFITGKKTLALIRKLEGLCSVHEAQVLERQVFVRGRVKSMNESVYYNVDAISDAISRDRALRFRYFEFTVAGERHYRHEGGYYQLSPYALIWDDENYYMLAWDEAEGRFKHFRVDKMTHITALDRPRDGKEAFAQLDMSVYSQRVFGMFAGETQPVRMRFARHLAGAVIDRFGKEVLLIPEGEESFTVTAEVAVSPQFFAWVFGFGTEAEILSPEAVRREAGRLAADIAAKYRE
;
A
#
# COMPACT_ATOMS: atom_id res chain seq x y z
N MET A 1 -13.09 32.84 32.52
CA MET A 1 -11.93 32.32 33.26
C MET A 1 -11.21 31.35 32.34
N GLY A 2 -10.13 31.82 31.75
CA GLY A 2 -9.32 31.04 30.84
C GLY A 2 -8.27 30.23 31.59
N GLN A 3 -7.92 29.11 31.06
CA GLN A 3 -6.60 28.49 31.28
C GLN A 3 -6.11 27.90 29.97
N GLY A 4 -5.06 28.55 29.45
CA GLY A 4 -4.34 28.10 28.28
C GLY A 4 -3.40 26.95 28.62
N LEU A 5 -3.28 26.02 27.67
CA LEU A 5 -2.23 25.00 27.63
C LEU A 5 -1.16 25.46 26.65
N ASN A 6 -0.06 26.03 27.23
CA ASN A 6 1.19 26.24 26.54
C ASN A 6 1.98 24.92 26.53
N SER A 7 2.05 24.23 25.39
CA SER A 7 3.05 23.20 25.17
C SER A 7 4.27 23.83 24.49
N ALA A 8 5.33 24.02 25.30
CA ALA A 8 6.62 24.53 24.85
C ALA A 8 7.34 23.47 24.01
N PHE A 9 7.43 23.68 22.71
CA PHE A 9 8.41 22.99 21.86
C PHE A 9 9.80 23.58 22.16
N ARG A 10 10.67 22.77 22.78
CA ARG A 10 12.10 23.07 22.88
C ARG A 10 12.77 22.77 21.55
N THR A 11 13.17 23.80 20.82
CA THR A 11 14.06 23.71 19.67
C THR A 11 15.49 23.47 20.15
N PRO A 12 16.27 22.54 19.59
CA PRO A 12 17.68 22.40 19.91
C PRO A 12 18.48 23.57 19.32
N ASN A 13 19.24 24.27 20.15
CA ASN A 13 20.18 25.29 19.75
C ASN A 13 21.35 24.66 18.99
N PHE A 14 21.42 24.84 17.68
CA PHE A 14 22.62 24.59 16.87
C PHE A 14 23.34 25.96 16.65
N ALA A 15 24.48 26.12 17.26
CA ALA A 15 25.34 27.24 16.95
C ALA A 15 26.14 26.95 15.68
N PHE A 16 25.82 27.61 14.57
CA PHE A 16 26.66 27.64 13.39
C PHE A 16 27.50 28.89 13.36
N SER A 17 28.83 28.71 13.40
CA SER A 17 29.79 29.78 13.15
C SER A 17 30.21 29.73 11.67
N GLY A 18 29.54 30.50 10.82
CA GLY A 18 29.92 30.68 9.42
C GLY A 18 28.94 31.61 8.72
N ARG A 19 29.48 32.56 7.90
CA ARG A 19 28.66 33.42 7.05
C ARG A 19 28.16 32.62 5.83
N VAL A 20 26.85 32.49 5.69
CA VAL A 20 26.21 31.95 4.50
C VAL A 20 26.01 33.09 3.50
N VAL A 21 26.58 32.98 2.29
CA VAL A 21 26.33 33.89 1.17
C VAL A 21 25.65 33.10 0.07
N CYS A 22 24.37 33.35 -0.14
CA CYS A 22 23.61 32.77 -1.23
C CYS A 22 23.89 33.59 -2.51
N GLN A 23 24.59 33.02 -3.51
CA GLN A 23 24.91 33.73 -4.74
C GLN A 23 23.92 33.50 -5.88
N ARG A 24 23.14 32.42 -5.89
CA ARG A 24 22.16 32.14 -6.96
C ARG A 24 21.14 31.11 -6.55
N LEU A 25 19.88 31.36 -6.84
CA LEU A 25 18.79 30.40 -6.76
C LEU A 25 18.44 29.95 -8.21
N GLU A 26 18.67 28.68 -8.51
CA GLU A 26 18.21 28.09 -9.77
C GLU A 26 17.02 27.17 -9.48
N VAL A 27 15.92 27.44 -10.15
CA VAL A 27 14.72 26.59 -10.11
C VAL A 27 14.76 25.69 -11.36
N VAL A 28 14.98 24.39 -11.16
CA VAL A 28 14.97 23.40 -12.25
C VAL A 28 13.63 22.69 -12.24
N GLY A 29 12.80 22.93 -13.25
CA GLY A 29 11.58 22.15 -13.50
C GLY A 29 11.94 20.85 -14.24
N LEU A 30 11.52 19.71 -13.72
CA LEU A 30 11.61 18.43 -14.43
C LEU A 30 10.32 18.21 -15.24
N GLY A 31 10.38 18.53 -16.52
CA GLY A 31 9.32 18.15 -17.46
C GLY A 31 9.29 19.01 -18.72
N GLY A 32 9.62 18.40 -19.88
CA GLY A 32 9.22 18.81 -21.21
C GLY A 32 9.83 20.10 -21.74
N GLU A 33 10.51 20.01 -22.88
CA GLU A 33 10.93 21.13 -23.67
C GLU A 33 9.78 22.14 -23.90
N GLU A 34 9.92 23.34 -23.33
CA GLU A 34 9.65 24.65 -23.90
C GLU A 34 9.61 25.71 -22.79
N ALA A 35 10.31 26.82 -23.09
CA ALA A 35 10.24 28.14 -22.46
C ALA A 35 10.76 28.25 -21.01
N VAL A 36 12.08 28.40 -20.87
CA VAL A 36 12.70 29.11 -19.75
C VAL A 36 12.39 30.61 -19.90
N THR A 37 11.35 31.07 -19.20
CA THR A 37 11.19 32.52 -19.00
C THR A 37 12.02 32.92 -17.77
N PRO A 38 12.88 33.93 -17.88
CA PRO A 38 13.66 34.40 -16.74
C PRO A 38 12.73 35.05 -15.70
N VAL A 39 12.64 34.46 -14.52
CA VAL A 39 11.97 35.10 -13.39
C VAL A 39 12.79 36.34 -12.99
N HIS A 40 12.18 37.46 -13.09
CA HIS A 40 12.75 38.78 -13.03
C HIS A 40 13.52 39.09 -11.74
N GLN A 41 14.55 39.88 -11.85
CA GLN A 41 15.46 40.42 -10.81
C GLN A 41 14.83 41.15 -9.62
N SER A 42 13.50 41.17 -9.47
CA SER A 42 12.79 41.91 -8.41
C SER A 42 12.71 41.19 -7.05
N VAL A 43 13.18 39.94 -6.94
CA VAL A 43 13.17 39.16 -5.65
C VAL A 43 14.51 39.22 -4.92
N ILE A 44 15.54 39.87 -5.50
CA ILE A 44 16.91 39.84 -5.01
C ILE A 44 17.26 40.89 -3.90
N PRO A 45 16.51 41.95 -3.63
CA PRO A 45 16.93 42.93 -2.61
C PRO A 45 16.85 42.44 -1.15
N ALA A 46 16.10 41.40 -0.86
CA ALA A 46 15.89 40.96 0.54
C ALA A 46 17.07 40.19 1.16
N CYS A 47 18.01 39.69 0.36
CA CYS A 47 19.12 38.86 0.85
C CYS A 47 20.38 39.62 1.28
N ARG A 48 20.43 40.95 1.21
CA ARG A 48 21.67 41.76 1.42
C ARG A 48 21.99 42.07 2.87
N LYS A 49 21.13 41.80 3.83
CA LYS A 49 21.43 42.08 5.27
C LYS A 49 20.87 41.00 6.17
N ILE A 50 21.62 39.94 6.40
CA ILE A 50 21.34 39.00 7.50
C ILE A 50 22.62 38.91 8.36
N SER A 51 22.58 39.52 9.55
CA SER A 51 23.57 39.38 10.56
C SER A 51 23.43 38.01 11.24
N SER A 52 24.48 37.58 11.94
CA SER A 52 24.68 36.25 12.55
C SER A 52 23.61 35.72 13.53
N HIS A 53 22.47 36.38 13.66
CA HIS A 53 21.35 35.99 14.52
C HIS A 53 20.11 35.50 13.72
N GLY A 54 20.18 35.33 12.40
CA GLY A 54 19.03 35.22 11.54
C GLY A 54 18.68 33.83 11.00
N CYS A 55 19.32 32.73 11.48
CA CYS A 55 19.04 31.40 10.94
C CYS A 55 17.62 30.85 11.27
N ALA A 56 16.98 31.29 12.34
CA ALA A 56 15.64 30.89 12.70
C ALA A 56 14.55 31.55 11.83
N SER A 57 14.85 32.72 11.22
CA SER A 57 13.91 33.45 10.38
C SER A 57 13.88 32.96 8.92
N LEU A 58 14.88 32.21 8.47
CA LEU A 58 14.89 31.62 7.11
C LEU A 58 13.88 30.49 6.93
N LEU A 59 13.57 29.69 7.96
CA LEU A 59 12.53 28.67 7.92
C LEU A 59 11.13 29.28 7.82
N PHE A 60 10.92 30.48 8.40
CA PHE A 60 9.65 31.22 8.27
C PHE A 60 9.52 31.93 6.92
N SER A 61 10.62 32.26 6.23
CA SER A 61 10.57 32.86 4.90
C SER A 61 10.24 31.87 3.79
N GLU A 62 10.51 30.57 3.98
CA GLU A 62 10.10 29.52 3.03
C GLU A 62 8.57 29.35 2.99
N LEU A 63 7.90 29.45 4.13
CA LEU A 63 6.44 29.47 4.19
C LEU A 63 5.85 30.71 3.49
N SER A 64 6.48 31.86 3.67
CA SER A 64 6.03 33.13 3.04
C SER A 64 6.25 33.15 1.52
N ILE A 65 7.29 32.46 1.01
CA ILE A 65 7.52 32.32 -0.44
C ILE A 65 6.50 31.35 -1.06
N ALA A 66 6.13 30.27 -0.35
CA ALA A 66 5.07 29.36 -0.79
C ALA A 66 3.70 30.05 -0.83
N GLU A 67 3.38 30.89 0.17
CA GLU A 67 2.14 31.70 0.16
C GLU A 67 2.14 32.78 -0.92
N ALA A 68 3.27 33.45 -1.17
CA ALA A 68 3.35 34.49 -2.21
C ALA A 68 3.22 33.90 -3.64
N LEU A 69 3.61 32.65 -3.84
CA LEU A 69 3.44 31.94 -5.12
C LEU A 69 2.03 31.38 -5.29
N SER A 70 1.31 31.07 -4.21
CA SER A 70 -0.08 30.58 -4.28
C SER A 70 -1.09 31.66 -4.65
N HIS A 71 -0.79 32.95 -4.41
CA HIS A 71 -1.69 34.07 -4.71
C HIS A 71 -1.63 34.60 -6.15
N LYS A 72 -0.75 34.09 -7.01
CA LYS A 72 -0.56 34.59 -8.39
C LYS A 72 -0.87 33.59 -9.51
N THR A 73 -1.30 32.39 -9.19
CA THR A 73 -1.69 31.42 -10.22
C THR A 73 -2.96 30.71 -9.82
N ASP A 74 -4.01 30.87 -10.64
CA ASP A 74 -5.21 30.04 -10.57
C ASP A 74 -4.84 28.59 -10.93
N PHE A 75 -4.51 27.78 -9.92
CA PHE A 75 -4.29 26.35 -10.06
C PHE A 75 -5.58 25.58 -9.85
N GLN A 76 -6.28 25.31 -10.92
CA GLN A 76 -7.45 24.40 -10.94
C GLN A 76 -7.05 22.91 -11.10
N ASN A 77 -5.83 22.52 -10.91
CA ASN A 77 -5.48 21.09 -10.90
C ASN A 77 -4.34 20.84 -9.92
N GLY A 78 -4.65 20.14 -8.83
CA GLY A 78 -3.73 19.84 -7.74
C GLY A 78 -2.64 18.82 -8.11
N PHE A 79 -1.58 19.29 -8.76
CA PHE A 79 -0.33 18.56 -8.91
C PHE A 79 0.74 19.20 -8.02
N PHE A 80 1.03 18.58 -6.89
CA PHE A 80 2.21 18.90 -6.11
C PHE A 80 3.45 18.37 -6.84
N LEU A 81 4.24 19.25 -7.46
CA LEU A 81 5.57 18.93 -7.92
C LEU A 81 6.55 19.05 -6.72
N PRO A 82 7.38 18.04 -6.43
CA PRO A 82 8.38 18.17 -5.40
C PRO A 82 9.49 19.11 -5.85
N PHE A 83 9.54 20.30 -5.27
CA PHE A 83 10.65 21.22 -5.46
C PHE A 83 11.87 20.71 -4.64
N ARG A 84 12.97 20.46 -5.32
CA ARG A 84 14.25 20.14 -4.68
C ARG A 84 15.13 21.39 -4.71
N VAL A 85 15.26 22.05 -3.58
CA VAL A 85 16.20 23.18 -3.41
C VAL A 85 17.59 22.59 -3.21
N ARG A 86 18.51 22.88 -4.14
CA ARG A 86 19.93 22.52 -4.00
C ARG A 86 20.68 23.74 -3.49
N VAL A 87 21.12 23.69 -2.24
CA VAL A 87 21.98 24.71 -1.66
C VAL A 87 23.43 24.34 -1.98
N CYS A 88 24.09 25.12 -2.82
CA CYS A 88 25.52 24.95 -3.11
C CYS A 88 26.34 25.79 -2.12
N TYR A 89 27.16 25.15 -1.33
CA TYR A 89 28.15 25.82 -0.49
C TYR A 89 29.44 25.98 -1.30
N THR A 90 29.95 27.21 -1.39
CA THR A 90 31.26 27.47 -1.92
C THR A 90 32.25 27.59 -0.77
N ASP A 91 33.24 26.71 -0.74
CA ASP A 91 34.33 26.73 0.23
C ASP A 91 35.23 27.95 -0.07
N ARG A 92 35.50 28.77 0.93
CA ARG A 92 36.44 29.86 0.84
C ARG A 92 37.64 29.59 1.72
N GLU A 93 38.77 29.47 1.05
CA GLU A 93 40.17 29.68 1.46
C GLU A 93 40.59 29.23 2.88
N LYS A 94 41.39 28.17 2.90
CA LYS A 94 42.23 27.75 4.03
C LYS A 94 43.21 28.83 4.39
N LYS A 95 43.01 29.50 5.53
CA LYS A 95 44.10 30.15 6.24
C LYS A 95 44.89 29.09 7.00
N LYS A 96 46.18 28.97 6.68
CA LYS A 96 47.18 28.19 7.42
C LYS A 96 47.32 28.73 8.86
N GLY A 97 46.79 28.01 9.81
CA GLY A 97 47.05 28.18 11.25
C GLY A 97 46.72 26.82 11.86
N GLY A 98 47.75 26.12 12.36
CA GLY A 98 47.64 24.79 12.90
C GLY A 98 46.78 24.76 14.16
N ILE A 99 45.59 24.20 13.98
CA ILE A 99 44.78 23.64 15.06
C ILE A 99 44.37 22.27 14.51
N GLU A 100 44.72 21.22 15.24
CA GLU A 100 44.29 19.86 14.94
C GLU A 100 42.77 19.86 14.71
N MET A 101 42.36 19.59 13.49
CA MET A 101 40.96 19.43 13.16
C MET A 101 40.47 18.08 13.68
N PRO A 102 39.61 18.03 14.69
CA PRO A 102 39.11 16.78 15.17
C PRO A 102 37.99 16.30 14.22
N LYS A 103 38.18 15.13 13.65
CA LYS A 103 37.20 14.27 13.02
C LYS A 103 36.65 14.76 11.66
N SER A 104 36.75 13.91 10.66
CA SER A 104 36.12 14.15 9.35
C SER A 104 34.64 14.52 9.52
N PRO A 105 34.09 15.43 8.66
CA PRO A 105 32.79 16.05 8.89
C PRO A 105 31.62 15.04 8.96
N ASN A 106 31.79 13.84 8.43
CA ASN A 106 30.72 12.83 8.32
C ASN A 106 30.88 11.63 9.28
N GLN A 107 31.74 11.70 10.29
CA GLN A 107 32.01 10.57 11.22
C GLN A 107 30.76 10.04 11.92
N LYS A 108 29.74 10.89 12.19
CA LYS A 108 28.48 10.47 12.79
C LYS A 108 27.65 9.59 11.84
N LEU A 109 27.88 9.67 10.53
CA LEU A 109 27.19 8.86 9.54
C LEU A 109 27.85 7.49 9.33
N LYS A 110 29.05 7.26 9.86
CA LYS A 110 29.84 6.06 9.63
C LYS A 110 29.07 4.78 9.88
N LEU A 111 28.48 4.62 11.06
CA LEU A 111 27.72 3.43 11.43
C LEU A 111 26.47 3.24 10.54
N LEU A 112 25.77 4.33 10.21
CA LEU A 112 24.58 4.28 9.34
C LEU A 112 24.93 3.85 7.91
N VAL A 113 26.06 4.37 7.38
CA VAL A 113 26.56 3.99 6.05
C VAL A 113 26.99 2.53 6.04
N LEU A 114 27.70 2.07 7.08
CA LEU A 114 28.10 0.66 7.19
C LEU A 114 26.92 -0.28 7.30
N LEU A 115 25.95 0.04 8.15
CA LEU A 115 24.73 -0.77 8.28
C LEU A 115 24.01 -0.86 6.95
N ARG A 116 23.75 0.27 6.30
CA ARG A 116 23.08 0.30 5.00
C ARG A 116 23.85 -0.43 3.90
N PHE A 117 25.17 -0.38 3.94
CA PHE A 117 26.03 -1.11 3.03
C PHE A 117 25.89 -2.62 3.23
N LEU A 118 25.92 -3.08 4.49
CA LEU A 118 25.70 -4.50 4.83
C LEU A 118 24.31 -4.96 4.41
N GLU A 119 23.27 -4.19 4.71
CA GLU A 119 21.88 -4.47 4.31
C GLU A 119 21.74 -4.66 2.81
N ARG A 120 22.40 -3.82 2.02
CA ARG A 120 22.21 -3.79 0.57
C ARG A 120 23.16 -4.70 -0.21
N GLN A 121 24.40 -4.85 0.24
CA GLN A 121 25.47 -5.48 -0.53
C GLN A 121 25.86 -6.85 -0.01
N SER A 122 25.36 -7.29 1.15
CA SER A 122 25.78 -8.57 1.71
C SER A 122 24.61 -9.51 1.97
N ASP A 123 24.88 -10.79 1.84
CA ASP A 123 24.09 -11.93 2.27
C ASP A 123 25.03 -13.11 2.54
N GLU A 124 24.52 -14.27 2.98
CA GLU A 124 25.31 -15.45 3.30
C GLU A 124 26.21 -15.91 2.12
N LYS A 125 25.71 -15.77 0.88
CA LYS A 125 26.42 -16.19 -0.34
C LYS A 125 27.37 -15.11 -0.88
N HIS A 126 27.14 -13.86 -0.50
CA HIS A 126 27.86 -12.68 -0.98
C HIS A 126 28.37 -11.84 0.19
N PRO A 127 29.30 -12.38 1.01
CA PRO A 127 29.88 -11.62 2.11
C PRO A 127 30.78 -10.50 1.59
N VAL A 128 30.76 -9.36 2.25
CA VAL A 128 31.61 -8.20 1.92
C VAL A 128 32.87 -8.17 2.78
N THR A 129 33.94 -7.60 2.25
CA THR A 129 35.25 -7.47 2.93
C THR A 129 35.41 -6.11 3.59
N LEU A 130 36.34 -6.00 4.55
CA LEU A 130 36.72 -4.69 5.14
C LEU A 130 37.21 -3.69 4.09
N ALA A 131 37.86 -4.16 3.01
CA ALA A 131 38.32 -3.29 1.93
C ALA A 131 37.13 -2.62 1.21
N GLN A 132 36.08 -3.39 0.89
CA GLN A 132 34.85 -2.88 0.30
C GLN A 132 34.12 -1.89 1.23
N MET A 133 34.11 -2.17 2.54
CA MET A 133 33.52 -1.23 3.52
C MET A 133 34.30 0.11 3.57
N LEU A 134 35.65 0.06 3.53
CA LEU A 134 36.48 1.25 3.48
C LEU A 134 36.22 2.05 2.19
N GLU A 135 36.11 1.37 1.06
CA GLU A 135 35.80 2.00 -0.22
C GLU A 135 34.43 2.69 -0.20
N GLU A 136 33.41 2.04 0.36
CA GLU A 136 32.09 2.65 0.51
C GLU A 136 32.11 3.88 1.43
N LEU A 137 32.80 3.79 2.57
CA LEU A 137 32.97 4.95 3.48
C LEU A 137 33.68 6.11 2.79
N ALA A 138 34.71 5.81 1.97
CA ALA A 138 35.41 6.83 1.20
C ALA A 138 34.51 7.55 0.20
N ARG A 139 33.51 6.88 -0.41
CA ARG A 139 32.49 7.49 -1.28
C ARG A 139 31.62 8.52 -0.56
N TRP A 140 31.54 8.40 0.77
CA TRP A 140 30.82 9.33 1.65
C TRP A 140 31.74 10.36 2.33
N ASP A 141 33.00 10.51 1.87
CA ASP A 141 34.02 11.37 2.47
C ASP A 141 34.28 11.03 3.96
N ILE A 142 34.10 9.75 4.33
CA ILE A 142 34.37 9.27 5.69
C ILE A 142 35.71 8.57 5.69
N SER A 143 36.70 9.19 6.36
CA SER A 143 37.99 8.53 6.59
C SER A 143 37.86 7.52 7.73
N ALA A 144 38.25 6.29 7.48
CA ALA A 144 38.26 5.23 8.46
C ALA A 144 39.47 4.33 8.30
N GLU A 145 39.98 3.85 9.44
CA GLU A 145 41.05 2.86 9.48
C GLU A 145 40.48 1.45 9.66
N ARG A 146 41.21 0.46 9.17
CA ARG A 146 40.81 -0.94 9.28
C ARG A 146 40.55 -1.38 10.73
N LYS A 147 41.34 -0.88 11.67
CA LYS A 147 41.21 -1.19 13.10
C LYS A 147 39.87 -0.68 13.66
N SER A 148 39.50 0.55 13.31
CA SER A 148 38.24 1.13 13.79
C SER A 148 36.99 0.45 13.23
N LEU A 149 37.07 -0.23 12.08
CA LEU A 149 35.94 -0.98 11.53
C LEU A 149 35.56 -2.18 12.40
N TYR A 150 36.49 -2.81 13.07
CA TYR A 150 36.17 -3.90 14.01
C TYR A 150 35.31 -3.41 15.16
N ASP A 151 35.65 -2.24 15.71
CA ASP A 151 34.88 -1.62 16.81
C ASP A 151 33.51 -1.15 16.31
N ASP A 152 33.43 -0.64 15.07
CA ASP A 152 32.17 -0.26 14.43
C ASP A 152 31.25 -1.47 14.22
N LEU A 153 31.79 -2.61 13.75
CA LEU A 153 31.01 -3.85 13.56
C LEU A 153 30.53 -4.40 14.91
N GLU A 154 31.33 -4.35 15.97
CA GLU A 154 30.87 -4.70 17.32
C GLU A 154 29.80 -3.74 17.84
N THR A 155 29.92 -2.45 17.51
CA THR A 155 28.89 -1.47 17.84
C THR A 155 27.57 -1.79 17.13
N LEU A 156 27.61 -2.17 15.85
CA LEU A 156 26.42 -2.60 15.10
C LEU A 156 25.80 -3.87 15.71
N ARG A 157 26.62 -4.85 16.13
CA ARG A 157 26.14 -6.04 16.85
C ARG A 157 25.46 -5.66 18.18
N SER A 158 26.07 -4.76 18.94
CA SER A 158 25.52 -4.27 20.19
C SER A 158 24.21 -3.48 19.98
N PHE A 159 24.04 -2.85 18.82
CA PHE A 159 22.79 -2.19 18.42
C PHE A 159 21.68 -3.19 18.04
N GLY A 160 22.04 -4.47 17.77
CA GLY A 160 21.09 -5.53 17.41
C GLY A 160 21.20 -5.99 15.95
N ALA A 161 22.15 -5.45 15.17
CA ALA A 161 22.38 -5.94 13.82
C ALA A 161 23.15 -7.28 13.86
N ASP A 162 22.60 -8.32 13.25
CA ASP A 162 23.23 -9.64 13.19
C ASP A 162 24.35 -9.69 12.16
N VAL A 163 25.49 -9.04 12.49
CA VAL A 163 26.66 -9.02 11.62
C VAL A 163 27.48 -10.28 11.83
N VAL A 164 27.34 -11.21 10.90
CA VAL A 164 28.07 -12.48 10.89
C VAL A 164 29.45 -12.32 10.27
N THR A 165 30.45 -13.00 10.84
CA THR A 165 31.82 -13.05 10.31
C THR A 165 32.14 -14.43 9.77
N LEU A 166 32.42 -14.52 8.46
CA LEU A 166 32.95 -15.73 7.84
C LEU A 166 34.47 -15.74 7.99
N ARG A 167 34.99 -16.81 8.62
CA ARG A 167 36.43 -17.04 8.78
C ARG A 167 37.00 -17.61 7.50
N GLY A 168 38.13 -17.06 7.02
CA GLY A 168 38.78 -17.52 5.83
C GLY A 168 40.12 -16.78 5.62
N LYS A 169 40.77 -17.01 4.49
CA LYS A 169 41.99 -16.29 4.10
C LYS A 169 41.78 -14.78 4.07
N THR A 170 40.59 -14.35 3.64
CA THR A 170 40.09 -12.99 3.76
C THR A 170 38.75 -13.07 4.49
N PRO A 171 38.65 -12.53 5.71
CA PRO A 171 37.37 -12.53 6.42
C PRO A 171 36.29 -11.78 5.64
N GLY A 172 35.11 -12.39 5.55
CA GLY A 172 33.91 -11.79 4.99
C GLY A 172 32.90 -11.47 6.07
N TYR A 173 32.08 -10.49 5.82
CA TYR A 173 31.01 -10.03 6.72
C TYR A 173 29.70 -9.94 5.98
N TYR A 174 28.61 -10.36 6.61
CA TYR A 174 27.28 -10.19 6.07
C TYR A 174 26.24 -10.00 7.18
N LEU A 175 25.08 -9.45 6.83
CA LEU A 175 23.95 -9.35 7.72
C LEU A 175 23.16 -10.65 7.68
N GLY A 176 23.17 -11.43 8.79
CA GLY A 176 22.53 -12.75 8.88
C GLY A 176 21.04 -12.66 9.02
N ALA A 177 20.54 -11.99 10.05
CA ALA A 177 19.11 -11.78 10.28
C ALA A 177 18.61 -10.49 9.62
N ARG A 178 17.44 -10.57 9.01
CA ARG A 178 16.69 -9.45 8.42
C ARG A 178 15.26 -9.49 8.91
N ASP A 179 14.54 -8.36 8.78
CA ASP A 179 13.12 -8.29 9.13
C ASP A 179 12.26 -9.29 8.35
N PHE A 180 12.68 -9.59 7.12
CA PHE A 180 12.03 -10.58 6.25
C PHE A 180 13.05 -11.56 5.71
N GLU A 181 12.71 -12.85 5.75
CA GLU A 181 13.45 -13.88 5.03
C GLU A 181 13.13 -13.84 3.52
N LEU A 182 14.06 -14.31 2.69
CA LEU A 182 13.86 -14.34 1.23
C LEU A 182 12.60 -15.11 0.78
N PRO A 183 12.23 -16.26 1.38
CA PRO A 183 10.96 -16.93 1.08
C PRO A 183 9.72 -16.07 1.37
N GLU A 184 9.73 -15.30 2.47
CA GLU A 184 8.63 -14.41 2.84
C GLU A 184 8.49 -13.26 1.83
N LEU A 185 9.62 -12.64 1.43
CA LEU A 185 9.62 -11.61 0.38
C LEU A 185 9.10 -12.15 -0.95
N LYS A 186 9.42 -13.41 -1.31
CA LYS A 186 8.85 -14.06 -2.49
C LYS A 186 7.33 -14.16 -2.42
N LEU A 187 6.78 -14.62 -1.30
CA LEU A 187 5.34 -14.69 -1.10
C LEU A 187 4.67 -13.31 -1.20
N LEU A 188 5.29 -12.27 -0.65
CA LEU A 188 4.78 -10.90 -0.76
C LEU A 188 4.82 -10.39 -2.21
N VAL A 189 5.90 -10.65 -2.94
CA VAL A 189 6.01 -10.29 -4.37
C VAL A 189 4.96 -11.04 -5.18
N ASP A 190 4.78 -12.34 -4.96
CA ASP A 190 3.79 -13.16 -5.64
C ASP A 190 2.36 -12.65 -5.38
N SER A 191 2.05 -12.29 -4.14
CA SER A 191 0.76 -11.71 -3.74
C SER A 191 0.48 -10.37 -4.46
N ILE A 192 1.49 -9.50 -4.56
CA ILE A 192 1.38 -8.21 -5.26
C ILE A 192 1.24 -8.42 -6.77
N GLN A 193 2.01 -9.36 -7.34
CA GLN A 193 1.95 -9.66 -8.78
C GLN A 193 0.62 -10.29 -9.17
N SER A 194 0.11 -11.22 -8.35
CA SER A 194 -1.14 -11.93 -8.60
C SER A 194 -2.37 -11.03 -8.40
N SER A 195 -2.28 -9.99 -7.63
CA SER A 195 -3.41 -9.10 -7.34
C SER A 195 -3.92 -8.38 -8.60
N LYS A 196 -5.20 -8.58 -8.93
CA LYS A 196 -5.88 -7.91 -10.07
C LYS A 196 -6.13 -6.43 -9.79
N PHE A 197 -6.37 -6.05 -8.54
CA PHE A 197 -6.75 -4.69 -8.18
C PHE A 197 -5.58 -3.71 -8.18
N ILE A 198 -4.34 -4.19 -8.05
CA ILE A 198 -3.14 -3.35 -8.10
C ILE A 198 -2.75 -3.13 -9.56
N THR A 199 -2.64 -1.85 -9.98
CA THR A 199 -2.22 -1.52 -11.35
C THR A 199 -0.80 -1.99 -11.63
N GLY A 200 -0.47 -2.26 -12.91
CA GLY A 200 0.88 -2.70 -13.29
C GLY A 200 1.98 -1.75 -12.84
N LYS A 201 1.76 -0.44 -12.98
CA LYS A 201 2.69 0.61 -12.52
C LYS A 201 2.93 0.55 -11.01
N LYS A 202 1.86 0.40 -10.23
CA LYS A 202 1.93 0.31 -8.76
C LYS A 202 2.58 -1.00 -8.31
N THR A 203 2.28 -2.10 -9.00
CA THR A 203 2.94 -3.40 -8.78
C THR A 203 4.46 -3.27 -8.83
N LEU A 204 5.01 -2.72 -9.92
CA LEU A 204 6.45 -2.50 -10.07
C LEU A 204 7.01 -1.58 -8.96
N ALA A 205 6.29 -0.53 -8.60
CA ALA A 205 6.72 0.39 -7.55
C ALA A 205 6.75 -0.29 -6.16
N LEU A 206 5.80 -1.19 -5.86
CA LEU A 206 5.77 -1.95 -4.61
C LEU A 206 6.87 -3.01 -4.58
N ILE A 207 7.06 -3.75 -5.66
CA ILE A 207 8.13 -4.76 -5.76
C ILE A 207 9.49 -4.11 -5.52
N ARG A 208 9.80 -2.97 -6.15
CA ARG A 208 11.05 -2.23 -5.91
C ARG A 208 11.25 -1.82 -4.44
N LYS A 209 10.16 -1.59 -3.70
CA LYS A 209 10.26 -1.32 -2.26
C LYS A 209 10.59 -2.59 -1.49
N LEU A 210 10.00 -3.73 -1.85
CA LEU A 210 10.32 -5.03 -1.25
C LEU A 210 11.76 -5.47 -1.54
N GLU A 211 12.26 -5.26 -2.77
CA GLU A 211 13.66 -5.47 -3.15
C GLU A 211 14.63 -4.65 -2.28
N GLY A 212 14.15 -3.52 -1.73
CA GLY A 212 14.89 -2.71 -0.76
C GLY A 212 15.11 -3.38 0.59
N LEU A 213 14.38 -4.45 0.92
CA LEU A 213 14.45 -5.16 2.21
C LEU A 213 15.43 -6.35 2.21
N CYS A 214 16.03 -6.67 1.06
CA CYS A 214 17.02 -7.73 0.92
C CYS A 214 18.30 -7.22 0.22
N SER A 215 19.28 -8.09 0.05
CA SER A 215 20.50 -7.74 -0.69
C SER A 215 20.20 -7.51 -2.18
N VAL A 216 21.07 -6.78 -2.87
CA VAL A 216 20.96 -6.59 -4.33
C VAL A 216 21.06 -7.91 -5.09
N HIS A 217 21.73 -8.92 -4.54
CA HIS A 217 21.85 -10.25 -5.12
C HIS A 217 20.56 -11.05 -4.98
N GLU A 218 19.94 -10.99 -3.81
CA GLU A 218 18.62 -11.60 -3.53
C GLU A 218 17.51 -10.92 -4.31
N ALA A 219 17.56 -9.57 -4.45
CA ALA A 219 16.59 -8.79 -5.22
C ALA A 219 16.51 -9.28 -6.68
N GLN A 220 17.64 -9.64 -7.30
CA GLN A 220 17.66 -10.21 -8.65
C GLN A 220 16.90 -11.54 -8.77
N VAL A 221 16.81 -12.29 -7.67
CA VAL A 221 16.06 -13.55 -7.62
C VAL A 221 14.57 -13.26 -7.50
N LEU A 222 14.17 -12.17 -6.80
CA LEU A 222 12.77 -11.77 -6.68
C LEU A 222 12.15 -11.33 -8.02
N GLU A 223 12.93 -10.67 -8.89
CA GLU A 223 12.45 -10.21 -10.21
C GLU A 223 12.06 -11.35 -11.15
N ARG A 224 12.61 -12.56 -10.97
CA ARG A 224 12.56 -13.64 -11.98
C ARG A 224 11.43 -14.65 -11.79
N GLN A 225 10.65 -14.63 -10.72
CA GLN A 225 9.94 -15.84 -10.28
C GLN A 225 8.45 -15.95 -10.53
N VAL A 226 7.70 -14.91 -10.88
CA VAL A 226 6.27 -15.12 -11.14
C VAL A 226 5.81 -14.55 -12.47
N PHE A 227 5.61 -15.45 -13.43
CA PHE A 227 4.85 -15.16 -14.63
C PHE A 227 3.34 -15.26 -14.33
N VAL A 228 2.72 -14.18 -13.94
CA VAL A 228 1.25 -14.12 -13.90
C VAL A 228 0.74 -13.92 -15.33
N ARG A 229 0.55 -15.05 -16.03
CA ARG A 229 0.12 -15.05 -17.42
C ARG A 229 -1.31 -14.53 -17.54
N GLY A 230 -1.49 -13.46 -18.32
CA GLY A 230 -2.82 -13.06 -18.83
C GLY A 230 -3.77 -12.40 -17.81
N ARG A 231 -3.33 -12.01 -16.62
CA ARG A 231 -4.21 -11.29 -15.68
C ARG A 231 -4.39 -9.84 -16.12
N VAL A 232 -5.63 -9.49 -16.45
CA VAL A 232 -6.03 -8.10 -16.68
C VAL A 232 -5.99 -7.38 -15.33
N LYS A 233 -4.96 -6.55 -15.14
CA LYS A 233 -4.84 -5.70 -13.94
C LYS A 233 -5.79 -4.52 -14.05
N SER A 234 -6.28 -4.05 -12.90
CA SER A 234 -7.08 -2.83 -12.84
C SER A 234 -6.32 -1.66 -13.47
N MET A 235 -7.01 -0.85 -14.26
CA MET A 235 -6.51 0.42 -14.77
C MET A 235 -6.84 1.58 -13.82
N ASN A 236 -7.52 1.32 -12.72
CA ASN A 236 -7.95 2.34 -11.78
C ASN A 236 -6.92 2.51 -10.65
N GLU A 237 -6.05 3.50 -10.76
CA GLU A 237 -5.04 3.83 -9.72
C GLU A 237 -5.67 4.38 -8.42
N SER A 238 -6.94 4.78 -8.44
CA SER A 238 -7.58 5.34 -7.25
C SER A 238 -8.08 4.29 -6.26
N VAL A 239 -8.05 2.99 -6.59
CA VAL A 239 -8.67 1.94 -5.75
C VAL A 239 -8.14 1.95 -4.32
N TYR A 240 -6.83 2.06 -4.12
CA TYR A 240 -6.29 2.07 -2.77
C TYR A 240 -6.53 3.40 -2.02
N TYR A 241 -6.65 4.52 -2.71
CA TYR A 241 -7.13 5.76 -2.10
C TYR A 241 -8.61 5.65 -1.73
N ASN A 242 -9.40 4.94 -2.55
CA ASN A 242 -10.79 4.65 -2.22
C ASN A 242 -10.90 3.76 -0.97
N VAL A 243 -10.06 2.72 -0.88
CA VAL A 243 -9.97 1.85 0.31
C VAL A 243 -9.62 2.67 1.55
N ASP A 244 -8.62 3.54 1.45
CA ASP A 244 -8.17 4.41 2.54
C ASP A 244 -9.29 5.37 2.98
N ALA A 245 -9.95 6.05 2.05
CA ALA A 245 -11.06 6.95 2.32
C ALA A 245 -12.25 6.25 2.99
N ILE A 246 -12.56 5.01 2.58
CA ILE A 246 -13.61 4.20 3.20
C ILE A 246 -13.20 3.79 4.61
N SER A 247 -11.96 3.32 4.81
CA SER A 247 -11.42 2.94 6.11
C SER A 247 -11.43 4.11 7.11
N ASP A 248 -11.05 5.30 6.65
CA ASP A 248 -11.07 6.53 7.44
C ASP A 248 -12.51 6.91 7.86
N ALA A 249 -13.46 6.82 6.94
CA ALA A 249 -14.86 7.09 7.25
C ALA A 249 -15.45 6.08 8.26
N ILE A 250 -15.09 4.79 8.14
CA ILE A 250 -15.48 3.76 9.10
C ILE A 250 -14.90 4.08 10.49
N SER A 251 -13.62 4.42 10.57
CA SER A 251 -12.93 4.70 11.83
C SER A 251 -13.44 5.95 12.53
N ARG A 252 -13.87 6.96 11.76
CA ARG A 252 -14.44 8.23 12.27
C ARG A 252 -15.96 8.19 12.44
N ASP A 253 -16.59 7.05 12.24
CA ASP A 253 -18.06 6.90 12.32
C ASP A 253 -18.81 7.88 11.39
N ARG A 254 -18.39 7.97 10.12
CA ARG A 254 -18.97 8.89 9.13
C ARG A 254 -19.64 8.16 7.98
N ALA A 255 -20.80 8.67 7.56
CA ALA A 255 -21.43 8.25 6.32
C ALA A 255 -20.60 8.73 5.11
N LEU A 256 -20.79 8.08 3.97
CA LEU A 256 -20.10 8.39 2.72
C LEU A 256 -21.08 8.81 1.64
N ARG A 257 -20.61 9.68 0.74
CA ARG A 257 -21.20 9.85 -0.58
C ARG A 257 -20.19 9.46 -1.65
N PHE A 258 -20.66 8.84 -2.75
CA PHE A 258 -19.84 8.43 -3.86
C PHE A 258 -20.69 8.24 -5.11
N ARG A 259 -20.03 8.18 -6.31
CA ARG A 259 -20.66 7.74 -7.56
C ARG A 259 -20.22 6.31 -7.86
N TYR A 260 -21.12 5.54 -8.47
CA TYR A 260 -20.86 4.16 -8.84
C TYR A 260 -21.07 3.96 -10.34
N PHE A 261 -20.13 3.29 -11.01
CA PHE A 261 -20.20 3.09 -12.44
C PHE A 261 -20.13 1.60 -12.81
N GLU A 262 -20.62 1.31 -13.99
CA GLU A 262 -20.48 0.04 -14.69
C GLU A 262 -19.82 0.28 -16.05
N PHE A 263 -19.22 -0.76 -16.63
CA PHE A 263 -18.69 -0.67 -17.97
C PHE A 263 -19.79 -1.02 -18.98
N THR A 264 -19.91 -0.22 -20.03
CA THR A 264 -20.71 -0.54 -21.22
C THR A 264 -20.01 -1.61 -22.05
N VAL A 265 -20.71 -2.16 -23.06
CA VAL A 265 -20.13 -3.09 -24.04
C VAL A 265 -18.95 -2.45 -24.81
N ALA A 266 -18.95 -1.13 -24.96
CA ALA A 266 -17.85 -0.36 -25.56
C ALA A 266 -16.66 -0.14 -24.61
N GLY A 267 -16.74 -0.60 -23.34
CA GLY A 267 -15.69 -0.39 -22.33
C GLY A 267 -15.72 0.99 -21.68
N GLU A 268 -16.73 1.79 -21.92
CA GLU A 268 -16.91 3.11 -21.33
C GLU A 268 -17.58 3.03 -19.97
N ARG A 269 -17.34 4.05 -19.13
CA ARG A 269 -17.98 4.13 -17.81
C ARG A 269 -19.37 4.71 -17.92
N HIS A 270 -20.34 3.93 -17.51
CA HIS A 270 -21.74 4.37 -17.35
C HIS A 270 -22.05 4.49 -15.84
N TYR A 271 -22.38 5.68 -15.39
CA TYR A 271 -22.71 5.92 -13.98
C TYR A 271 -24.15 5.54 -13.70
N ARG A 272 -24.38 4.75 -12.64
CA ARG A 272 -25.73 4.45 -12.14
C ARG A 272 -26.41 5.71 -11.62
N HIS A 273 -27.74 5.67 -11.53
CA HIS A 273 -28.60 6.79 -11.08
C HIS A 273 -28.31 8.08 -11.87
N GLU A 274 -28.16 7.98 -13.20
CA GLU A 274 -27.91 9.14 -14.08
C GLU A 274 -26.72 10.00 -13.62
N GLY A 275 -25.72 9.36 -12.97
CA GLY A 275 -24.58 10.03 -12.40
C GLY A 275 -24.80 10.63 -11.01
N GLY A 276 -25.96 10.36 -10.37
CA GLY A 276 -26.23 10.75 -9.00
C GLY A 276 -25.31 10.11 -7.96
N TYR A 277 -25.31 10.68 -6.76
CA TYR A 277 -24.53 10.19 -5.65
C TYR A 277 -25.33 9.19 -4.80
N TYR A 278 -24.69 8.09 -4.46
CA TYR A 278 -25.09 7.26 -3.31
C TYR A 278 -24.68 7.96 -2.02
N GLN A 279 -25.51 7.85 -0.99
CA GLN A 279 -25.21 8.29 0.37
C GLN A 279 -25.51 7.14 1.31
N LEU A 280 -24.47 6.49 1.84
CA LEU A 280 -24.59 5.25 2.58
C LEU A 280 -23.64 5.26 3.79
N SER A 281 -23.93 4.39 4.74
CA SER A 281 -23.13 4.20 5.95
C SER A 281 -22.20 3.00 5.79
N PRO A 282 -20.86 3.18 5.62
CA PRO A 282 -19.92 2.09 5.43
C PRO A 282 -19.65 1.36 6.73
N TYR A 283 -19.56 0.02 6.71
CA TYR A 283 -19.31 -0.80 7.90
C TYR A 283 -18.10 -1.69 7.81
N ALA A 284 -17.83 -2.27 6.66
CA ALA A 284 -16.69 -3.15 6.45
C ALA A 284 -16.13 -3.04 5.04
N LEU A 285 -14.85 -3.34 4.91
CA LEU A 285 -14.21 -3.69 3.66
C LEU A 285 -14.00 -5.20 3.64
N ILE A 286 -14.54 -5.85 2.63
CA ILE A 286 -14.47 -7.29 2.45
C ILE A 286 -13.60 -7.56 1.24
N TRP A 287 -12.66 -8.50 1.37
CA TRP A 287 -11.86 -8.99 0.27
C TRP A 287 -12.47 -10.28 -0.26
N ASP A 288 -12.95 -10.28 -1.51
CA ASP A 288 -13.52 -11.44 -2.16
C ASP A 288 -13.19 -11.45 -3.66
N ASP A 289 -12.85 -12.62 -4.20
CA ASP A 289 -12.44 -12.83 -5.61
C ASP A 289 -11.50 -11.72 -6.13
N GLU A 290 -10.45 -11.44 -5.35
CA GLU A 290 -9.41 -10.45 -5.67
C GLU A 290 -9.91 -9.01 -5.83
N ASN A 291 -11.06 -8.66 -5.26
CA ASN A 291 -11.61 -7.33 -5.23
C ASN A 291 -11.96 -6.88 -3.81
N TYR A 292 -11.83 -5.60 -3.56
CA TYR A 292 -12.42 -5.00 -2.36
C TYR A 292 -13.88 -4.68 -2.58
N TYR A 293 -14.70 -5.06 -1.62
CA TYR A 293 -16.10 -4.71 -1.54
C TYR A 293 -16.35 -3.89 -0.27
N MET A 294 -17.05 -2.78 -0.40
CA MET A 294 -17.57 -2.04 0.73
C MET A 294 -18.94 -2.60 1.09
N LEU A 295 -19.10 -3.07 2.34
CA LEU A 295 -20.39 -3.35 2.93
C LEU A 295 -20.93 -2.05 3.53
N ALA A 296 -22.07 -1.59 3.06
CA ALA A 296 -22.68 -0.36 3.52
C ALA A 296 -24.18 -0.53 3.79
N TRP A 297 -24.67 0.15 4.83
CA TRP A 297 -26.08 0.22 5.16
C TRP A 297 -26.74 1.29 4.31
N ASP A 298 -27.84 0.91 3.66
CA ASP A 298 -28.74 1.81 2.96
C ASP A 298 -29.95 2.09 3.83
N GLU A 299 -30.04 3.31 4.34
CA GLU A 299 -31.13 3.72 5.23
C GLU A 299 -32.49 3.73 4.50
N ALA A 300 -32.51 4.11 3.22
CA ALA A 300 -33.73 4.18 2.43
C ALA A 300 -34.34 2.80 2.17
N GLU A 301 -33.52 1.78 2.02
CA GLU A 301 -33.95 0.39 1.78
C GLU A 301 -33.89 -0.48 3.04
N GLY A 302 -33.32 0.01 4.14
CA GLY A 302 -33.23 -0.72 5.40
C GLY A 302 -32.42 -2.01 5.31
N ARG A 303 -31.39 -2.05 4.46
CA ARG A 303 -30.57 -3.25 4.25
C ARG A 303 -29.12 -2.96 3.91
N PHE A 304 -28.26 -3.96 4.07
CA PHE A 304 -26.87 -3.90 3.64
C PHE A 304 -26.74 -4.12 2.12
N LYS A 305 -25.84 -3.34 1.52
CA LYS A 305 -25.46 -3.44 0.10
C LYS A 305 -23.97 -3.58 -0.05
N HIS A 306 -23.54 -4.26 -1.12
CA HIS A 306 -22.14 -4.42 -1.49
C HIS A 306 -21.81 -3.53 -2.68
N PHE A 307 -20.66 -2.85 -2.60
CA PHE A 307 -20.14 -2.04 -3.70
C PHE A 307 -18.68 -2.40 -3.95
N ARG A 308 -18.36 -2.76 -5.17
CA ARG A 308 -16.96 -2.97 -5.57
C ARG A 308 -16.23 -1.63 -5.52
N VAL A 309 -15.13 -1.58 -4.77
CA VAL A 309 -14.39 -0.34 -4.52
C VAL A 309 -13.72 0.21 -5.79
N ASP A 310 -13.34 -0.67 -6.73
CA ASP A 310 -12.77 -0.29 -8.03
C ASP A 310 -13.76 0.42 -8.95
N LYS A 311 -15.08 0.27 -8.70
CA LYS A 311 -16.16 0.94 -9.43
C LYS A 311 -16.71 2.19 -8.74
N MET A 312 -16.11 2.59 -7.62
CA MET A 312 -16.48 3.78 -6.87
C MET A 312 -15.60 4.96 -7.28
N THR A 313 -16.21 6.14 -7.37
CA THR A 313 -15.53 7.41 -7.67
C THR A 313 -16.09 8.54 -6.83
N HIS A 314 -15.32 9.64 -6.67
CA HIS A 314 -15.75 10.83 -5.94
C HIS A 314 -16.22 10.51 -4.50
N ILE A 315 -15.47 9.63 -3.81
CA ILE A 315 -15.75 9.24 -2.44
C ILE A 315 -15.48 10.43 -1.52
N THR A 316 -16.46 10.79 -0.69
CA THR A 316 -16.33 11.88 0.28
C THR A 316 -17.06 11.49 1.57
N ALA A 317 -16.40 11.65 2.71
CA ALA A 317 -17.06 11.51 4.00
C ALA A 317 -18.06 12.66 4.22
N LEU A 318 -19.22 12.32 4.74
CA LEU A 318 -20.26 13.26 5.11
C LEU A 318 -20.08 13.66 6.58
N ASP A 319 -20.53 14.88 6.91
CA ASP A 319 -20.52 15.35 8.30
C ASP A 319 -21.76 14.86 9.08
N ARG A 320 -22.04 13.57 8.96
CA ARG A 320 -23.06 12.87 9.74
C ARG A 320 -22.58 11.50 10.16
N PRO A 321 -23.02 10.98 11.32
CA PRO A 321 -22.68 9.63 11.77
C PRO A 321 -23.29 8.57 10.84
N ARG A 322 -22.80 7.34 10.98
CA ARG A 322 -23.35 6.18 10.28
C ARG A 322 -24.68 5.73 10.92
N ASP A 323 -25.61 5.34 10.06
CA ASP A 323 -26.88 4.71 10.42
C ASP A 323 -26.76 3.18 10.31
N GLY A 324 -27.66 2.43 10.98
CA GLY A 324 -27.70 0.97 10.89
C GLY A 324 -26.72 0.22 11.81
N LYS A 325 -26.25 0.86 12.90
CA LYS A 325 -25.32 0.24 13.87
C LYS A 325 -25.89 -1.00 14.53
N GLU A 326 -27.15 -0.97 14.89
CA GLU A 326 -27.86 -2.09 15.53
C GLU A 326 -27.96 -3.28 14.56
N ALA A 327 -28.28 -3.03 13.30
CA ALA A 327 -28.33 -4.05 12.27
C ALA A 327 -26.94 -4.66 12.03
N PHE A 328 -25.88 -3.85 12.04
CA PHE A 328 -24.51 -4.34 11.87
C PHE A 328 -24.04 -5.18 13.08
N ALA A 329 -24.42 -4.78 14.30
CA ALA A 329 -24.07 -5.54 15.51
C ALA A 329 -24.68 -6.96 15.54
N GLN A 330 -25.71 -7.21 14.75
CA GLN A 330 -26.34 -8.54 14.59
C GLN A 330 -25.66 -9.37 13.51
N LEU A 331 -24.76 -8.79 12.68
CA LEU A 331 -24.04 -9.51 11.65
C LEU A 331 -22.76 -10.13 12.21
N ASP A 332 -22.66 -11.45 12.11
CA ASP A 332 -21.41 -12.16 12.34
C ASP A 332 -20.56 -12.10 11.06
N MET A 333 -19.57 -11.21 11.04
CA MET A 333 -18.68 -11.01 9.90
C MET A 333 -17.79 -12.22 9.61
N SER A 334 -17.53 -13.08 10.59
CA SER A 334 -16.72 -14.29 10.40
C SER A 334 -17.42 -15.32 9.52
N VAL A 335 -18.74 -15.36 9.58
CA VAL A 335 -19.60 -16.28 8.82
C VAL A 335 -20.17 -15.61 7.56
N TYR A 336 -20.24 -14.28 7.56
CA TYR A 336 -20.89 -13.50 6.49
C TYR A 336 -20.31 -13.81 5.10
N SER A 337 -18.97 -13.81 4.97
CA SER A 337 -18.29 -14.08 3.71
C SER A 337 -18.50 -15.52 3.19
N GLN A 338 -18.74 -16.46 4.09
CA GLN A 338 -19.02 -17.87 3.72
C GLN A 338 -20.43 -18.04 3.16
N ARG A 339 -21.40 -17.22 3.62
CA ARG A 339 -22.81 -17.27 3.21
C ARG A 339 -23.07 -16.60 1.86
N VAL A 340 -22.26 -15.59 1.53
CA VAL A 340 -22.45 -14.75 0.33
C VAL A 340 -21.56 -15.24 -0.80
N PHE A 341 -22.11 -15.49 -1.96
CA PHE A 341 -21.40 -15.90 -3.17
C PHE A 341 -21.14 -14.71 -4.07
N GLY A 342 -19.84 -14.39 -4.30
CA GLY A 342 -19.43 -13.27 -5.16
C GLY A 342 -19.97 -11.92 -4.71
N MET A 343 -20.23 -11.74 -3.39
CA MET A 343 -20.81 -10.52 -2.81
C MET A 343 -22.17 -10.13 -3.37
N PHE A 344 -22.93 -11.10 -3.91
CA PHE A 344 -24.33 -10.89 -4.30
C PHE A 344 -25.25 -11.10 -3.10
N ALA A 345 -26.05 -10.08 -2.81
CA ALA A 345 -27.07 -10.17 -1.78
C ALA A 345 -28.18 -11.15 -2.19
N GLY A 346 -28.69 -11.90 -1.23
CA GLY A 346 -29.81 -12.82 -1.38
C GLY A 346 -30.42 -13.08 0.00
N GLU A 347 -31.60 -13.71 0.00
CA GLU A 347 -32.19 -14.18 1.24
C GLU A 347 -31.35 -15.32 1.80
N THR A 348 -30.86 -15.15 3.04
CA THR A 348 -30.05 -16.18 3.69
C THR A 348 -30.97 -17.24 4.29
N GLN A 349 -30.74 -18.49 3.91
CA GLN A 349 -31.50 -19.61 4.42
C GLN A 349 -30.68 -20.90 4.39
N PRO A 350 -31.02 -21.90 5.23
CA PRO A 350 -30.35 -23.20 5.20
C PRO A 350 -30.73 -23.96 3.93
N VAL A 351 -29.70 -24.32 3.16
CA VAL A 351 -29.88 -25.13 1.93
C VAL A 351 -29.17 -26.45 2.11
N ARG A 352 -29.92 -27.54 1.92
CA ARG A 352 -29.38 -28.89 1.88
C ARG A 352 -29.03 -29.28 0.45
N MET A 353 -27.78 -29.70 0.27
CA MET A 353 -27.20 -30.08 -1.01
C MET A 353 -26.61 -31.49 -0.94
N ARG A 354 -26.60 -32.19 -2.03
CA ARG A 354 -25.89 -33.47 -2.23
C ARG A 354 -24.72 -33.23 -3.17
N PHE A 355 -23.61 -33.89 -2.92
CA PHE A 355 -22.40 -33.86 -3.72
C PHE A 355 -21.82 -35.26 -3.90
N ALA A 356 -21.15 -35.50 -5.01
CA ALA A 356 -20.32 -36.68 -5.20
C ALA A 356 -19.17 -36.69 -4.17
N ARG A 357 -18.76 -37.87 -3.70
CA ARG A 357 -17.84 -38.05 -2.59
C ARG A 357 -16.49 -37.33 -2.77
N HIS A 358 -15.93 -37.32 -3.98
CA HIS A 358 -14.66 -36.69 -4.26
C HIS A 358 -14.71 -35.15 -4.19
N LEU A 359 -15.89 -34.54 -4.16
CA LEU A 359 -16.07 -33.09 -4.00
C LEU A 359 -16.02 -32.59 -2.56
N ALA A 360 -15.77 -33.50 -1.58
CA ALA A 360 -15.70 -33.11 -0.17
C ALA A 360 -14.68 -31.98 0.09
N GLY A 361 -13.53 -31.99 -0.59
CA GLY A 361 -12.54 -30.91 -0.50
C GLY A 361 -13.11 -29.57 -0.95
N ALA A 362 -13.79 -29.51 -2.09
CA ALA A 362 -14.38 -28.28 -2.60
C ALA A 362 -15.47 -27.70 -1.69
N VAL A 363 -16.24 -28.57 -1.01
CA VAL A 363 -17.27 -28.18 -0.04
C VAL A 363 -16.61 -27.65 1.24
N ILE A 364 -15.56 -28.30 1.74
CA ILE A 364 -14.78 -27.86 2.93
C ILE A 364 -14.09 -26.53 2.62
N ASP A 365 -13.48 -26.36 1.45
CA ASP A 365 -12.83 -25.13 1.05
C ASP A 365 -13.82 -23.96 1.01
N ARG A 366 -15.08 -24.22 0.67
CA ARG A 366 -16.14 -23.20 0.58
C ARG A 366 -16.77 -22.86 1.91
N PHE A 367 -17.15 -23.87 2.71
CA PHE A 367 -17.95 -23.68 3.91
C PHE A 367 -17.13 -23.82 5.21
N GLY A 368 -15.84 -24.17 5.11
CA GLY A 368 -14.98 -24.40 6.28
C GLY A 368 -15.00 -25.85 6.74
N LYS A 369 -14.01 -26.18 7.60
CA LYS A 369 -13.82 -27.54 8.13
C LYS A 369 -14.91 -27.97 9.13
N GLU A 370 -15.60 -27.01 9.71
CA GLU A 370 -16.65 -27.24 10.71
C GLU A 370 -18.00 -27.65 10.09
N VAL A 371 -18.10 -27.59 8.75
CA VAL A 371 -19.34 -28.00 8.04
C VAL A 371 -19.54 -29.50 8.18
N LEU A 372 -20.76 -29.90 8.57
CA LEU A 372 -21.11 -31.32 8.77
C LEU A 372 -21.39 -31.98 7.41
N LEU A 373 -20.52 -32.86 6.99
CA LEU A 373 -20.69 -33.72 5.83
C LEU A 373 -21.31 -35.06 6.26
N ILE A 374 -22.51 -35.38 5.79
CA ILE A 374 -23.23 -36.59 6.12
C ILE A 374 -23.13 -37.58 4.93
N PRO A 375 -22.41 -38.70 5.06
CA PRO A 375 -22.33 -39.70 3.99
C PRO A 375 -23.70 -40.23 3.60
N GLU A 376 -23.92 -40.37 2.30
CA GLU A 376 -25.15 -40.96 1.71
C GLU A 376 -24.74 -42.08 0.74
N GLY A 377 -24.65 -43.30 1.27
CA GLY A 377 -24.05 -44.43 0.56
C GLY A 377 -22.53 -44.33 0.40
N GLU A 378 -22.00 -45.00 -0.63
CA GLU A 378 -20.54 -45.00 -0.91
C GLU A 378 -20.08 -43.87 -1.83
N GLU A 379 -21.00 -43.33 -2.65
CA GLU A 379 -20.69 -42.45 -3.79
C GLU A 379 -20.96 -40.97 -3.50
N SER A 380 -21.76 -40.65 -2.47
CA SER A 380 -22.21 -39.27 -2.21
C SER A 380 -22.25 -38.92 -0.73
N PHE A 381 -22.40 -37.63 -0.47
CA PHE A 381 -22.67 -37.07 0.86
C PHE A 381 -23.62 -35.88 0.76
N THR A 382 -24.27 -35.54 1.86
CA THR A 382 -25.10 -34.34 1.97
C THR A 382 -24.49 -33.34 2.95
N VAL A 383 -24.77 -32.08 2.70
CA VAL A 383 -24.37 -30.95 3.55
C VAL A 383 -25.54 -29.98 3.65
N THR A 384 -25.72 -29.38 4.82
CA THR A 384 -26.64 -28.26 5.02
C THR A 384 -25.82 -27.04 5.39
N ALA A 385 -25.91 -25.96 4.61
CA ALA A 385 -25.21 -24.73 4.83
C ALA A 385 -26.15 -23.53 4.73
N GLU A 386 -25.91 -22.52 5.57
CA GLU A 386 -26.56 -21.22 5.47
C GLU A 386 -26.00 -20.48 4.27
N VAL A 387 -26.80 -20.17 3.26
CA VAL A 387 -26.37 -19.48 2.05
C VAL A 387 -27.32 -18.35 1.67
N ALA A 388 -26.76 -17.26 1.16
CA ALA A 388 -27.52 -16.22 0.48
C ALA A 388 -27.86 -16.73 -0.92
N VAL A 389 -29.12 -17.08 -1.13
CA VAL A 389 -29.60 -17.65 -2.41
C VAL A 389 -29.52 -16.55 -3.48
N SER A 390 -28.68 -16.75 -4.46
CA SER A 390 -28.33 -15.77 -5.49
C SER A 390 -27.97 -16.47 -6.80
N PRO A 391 -27.96 -15.78 -7.95
CA PRO A 391 -27.47 -16.34 -9.21
C PRO A 391 -26.08 -16.96 -9.12
N GLN A 392 -25.18 -16.39 -8.30
CA GLN A 392 -23.81 -16.89 -8.09
C GLN A 392 -23.80 -18.17 -7.27
N PHE A 393 -24.69 -18.31 -6.29
CA PHE A 393 -24.88 -19.58 -5.58
C PHE A 393 -25.28 -20.69 -6.55
N PHE A 394 -26.28 -20.45 -7.40
CA PHE A 394 -26.67 -21.43 -8.41
C PHE A 394 -25.53 -21.72 -9.39
N ALA A 395 -24.82 -20.71 -9.85
CA ALA A 395 -23.65 -20.88 -10.73
C ALA A 395 -22.57 -21.75 -10.09
N TRP A 396 -22.31 -21.57 -8.78
CA TRP A 396 -21.35 -22.39 -8.05
C TRP A 396 -21.78 -23.86 -7.99
N VAL A 397 -23.06 -24.13 -7.66
CA VAL A 397 -23.58 -25.49 -7.65
C VAL A 397 -23.54 -26.11 -9.05
N PHE A 398 -23.98 -25.39 -10.08
CA PHE A 398 -23.96 -25.86 -11.48
C PHE A 398 -22.53 -26.06 -12.02
N GLY A 399 -21.53 -25.42 -11.44
CA GLY A 399 -20.12 -25.62 -11.77
C GLY A 399 -19.64 -27.07 -11.56
N PHE A 400 -20.33 -27.85 -10.73
CA PHE A 400 -20.08 -29.28 -10.54
C PHE A 400 -20.88 -30.19 -11.48
N GLY A 401 -21.63 -29.61 -12.41
CA GLY A 401 -22.42 -30.37 -13.37
C GLY A 401 -23.51 -31.25 -12.71
N THR A 402 -23.55 -32.53 -13.05
CA THR A 402 -24.49 -33.50 -12.49
C THR A 402 -24.05 -34.08 -11.14
N GLU A 403 -22.89 -33.70 -10.65
CA GLU A 403 -22.33 -34.26 -9.42
C GLU A 403 -22.72 -33.45 -8.15
N ALA A 404 -23.50 -32.37 -8.34
CA ALA A 404 -24.11 -31.60 -7.27
C ALA A 404 -25.61 -31.40 -7.48
N GLU A 405 -26.38 -31.47 -6.41
CA GLU A 405 -27.85 -31.31 -6.45
C GLU A 405 -28.33 -30.53 -5.21
N ILE A 406 -29.28 -29.62 -5.40
CA ILE A 406 -30.01 -28.95 -4.34
C ILE A 406 -31.19 -29.83 -3.92
N LEU A 407 -31.24 -30.23 -2.64
CA LEU A 407 -32.30 -31.10 -2.11
C LEU A 407 -33.43 -30.29 -1.47
N SER A 408 -33.10 -29.27 -0.70
CA SER A 408 -34.08 -28.41 0.00
C SER A 408 -33.50 -27.04 0.28
N PRO A 409 -34.32 -25.99 0.52
CA PRO A 409 -35.80 -25.97 0.45
C PRO A 409 -36.33 -26.17 -0.95
N GLU A 410 -37.58 -26.63 -1.03
CA GLU A 410 -38.25 -26.93 -2.31
C GLU A 410 -38.33 -25.70 -3.26
N ALA A 411 -38.47 -24.51 -2.71
CA ALA A 411 -38.44 -23.27 -3.47
C ALA A 411 -37.11 -23.07 -4.19
N VAL A 412 -35.98 -23.27 -3.49
CA VAL A 412 -34.64 -23.14 -4.05
C VAL A 412 -34.34 -24.23 -5.08
N ARG A 413 -34.79 -25.45 -4.79
CA ARG A 413 -34.67 -26.59 -5.72
C ARG A 413 -35.43 -26.34 -7.03
N ARG A 414 -36.68 -25.85 -6.95
CA ARG A 414 -37.46 -25.48 -8.12
C ARG A 414 -36.85 -24.36 -8.94
N GLU A 415 -36.32 -23.35 -8.28
CA GLU A 415 -35.63 -22.25 -8.96
C GLU A 415 -34.36 -22.74 -9.68
N ALA A 416 -33.57 -23.62 -9.06
CA ALA A 416 -32.44 -24.27 -9.72
C ALA A 416 -32.89 -25.08 -10.97
N GLY A 417 -33.96 -25.85 -10.82
CA GLY A 417 -34.54 -26.62 -11.97
C GLY A 417 -35.00 -25.71 -13.10
N ARG A 418 -35.68 -24.58 -12.79
CA ARG A 418 -36.08 -23.58 -13.77
C ARG A 418 -34.89 -22.99 -14.51
N LEU A 419 -33.85 -22.53 -13.76
CA LEU A 419 -32.63 -21.97 -14.35
C LEU A 419 -31.90 -22.98 -15.23
N ALA A 420 -31.80 -24.24 -14.80
CA ALA A 420 -31.20 -25.30 -15.61
C ALA A 420 -31.96 -25.55 -16.93
N ALA A 421 -33.30 -25.54 -16.87
CA ALA A 421 -34.16 -25.69 -18.06
C ALA A 421 -33.99 -24.48 -19.02
N ASP A 422 -33.96 -23.27 -18.50
CA ASP A 422 -33.74 -22.03 -19.27
C ASP A 422 -32.36 -22.03 -19.95
N ILE A 423 -31.33 -22.52 -19.26
CA ILE A 423 -30.00 -22.71 -19.84
C ILE A 423 -30.03 -23.74 -20.94
N ALA A 424 -30.59 -24.92 -20.66
CA ALA A 424 -30.68 -26.01 -21.66
C ALA A 424 -31.45 -25.59 -22.92
N ALA A 425 -32.49 -24.75 -22.77
CA ALA A 425 -33.28 -24.25 -23.91
C ALA A 425 -32.44 -23.38 -24.87
N LYS A 426 -31.41 -22.68 -24.38
CA LYS A 426 -30.51 -21.85 -25.22
C LYS A 426 -29.55 -22.67 -26.08
N TYR A 427 -29.34 -23.95 -25.76
CA TYR A 427 -28.42 -24.86 -26.47
C TYR A 427 -29.15 -25.98 -27.19
N ARG A 428 -30.48 -25.95 -27.21
CA ARG A 428 -31.28 -26.82 -28.09
C ARG A 428 -31.43 -26.10 -29.43
N GLU A 429 -30.93 -26.72 -30.51
CA GLU A 429 -31.17 -26.30 -31.89
C GLU A 429 -32.62 -26.53 -32.27
#